data_ebda92b01bfdd41e1b54bdf04c9358aa
#
_entry.id   ebda92b01bfdd41e1b54bdf04c9358aa
#
_cell.length_a   1.000
_cell.length_b   1.000
_cell.length_c   1.000
_cell.angle_alpha   90.00
_cell.angle_beta   90.00
_cell.angle_gamma   90.00
#
_symmetry.space_group_name_H-M   'P 1'
#
loop_
_entity.id
_entity.type
_entity.pdbx_description
1 polymer ?
#
loop_
_entity_poly.entity_id
_entity_poly.type
_entity_poly.pdbx_seq_one_letter_code
_entity_poly.pdbx_strand_id
1 'polypeptide(L)'
;MTTMVENFETCRIKYGSMFSVETETGSTYTFDLESLRVARIPAHTDQGEVGNVMRKDNQETELLDMSVPEVGKPVEMFLKGVSDTKGIATFRTTSPVVRIF
;
A
#
# COMPACT_ATOMS: atom_id res chain seq x y z
N MET A 1 18.54 11.93 -5.04
CA MET A 1 17.48 11.56 -4.09
C MET A 1 16.13 11.78 -4.73
N THR A 2 15.28 10.75 -4.69
CA THR A 2 13.94 10.83 -5.26
C THR A 2 13.00 11.51 -4.26
N THR A 3 12.27 12.52 -4.71
CA THR A 3 11.28 13.17 -3.85
C THR A 3 9.99 12.36 -3.86
N MET A 4 9.12 12.66 -2.90
CA MET A 4 7.79 12.08 -2.81
C MET A 4 7.01 12.30 -4.10
N VAL A 5 7.07 13.50 -4.67
CA VAL A 5 6.37 13.84 -5.90
C VAL A 5 6.88 12.98 -7.06
N GLU A 6 8.19 12.76 -7.14
CA GLU A 6 8.78 11.96 -8.21
C GLU A 6 8.33 10.50 -8.14
N ASN A 7 8.22 9.94 -6.93
CA ASN A 7 7.75 8.56 -6.77
C ASN A 7 6.32 8.42 -7.23
N PHE A 8 5.44 9.34 -6.85
CA PHE A 8 4.06 9.29 -7.28
C PHE A 8 3.93 9.45 -8.80
N GLU A 9 4.69 10.35 -9.40
CA GLU A 9 4.69 10.53 -10.85
C GLU A 9 5.13 9.25 -11.56
N THR A 10 6.21 8.63 -11.07
CA THR A 10 6.71 7.39 -11.66
C THR A 10 5.66 6.30 -11.59
N CYS A 11 4.98 6.18 -10.46
CA CYS A 11 3.90 5.19 -10.32
C CYS A 11 2.76 5.46 -11.31
N ARG A 12 2.35 6.72 -11.46
CA ARG A 12 1.28 7.06 -12.40
C ARG A 12 1.66 6.73 -13.83
N ILE A 13 2.90 6.99 -14.20
CA ILE A 13 3.39 6.71 -15.56
C ILE A 13 3.42 5.22 -15.81
N LYS A 14 3.90 4.44 -14.86
CA LYS A 14 4.06 2.98 -15.02
C LYS A 14 2.75 2.22 -14.89
N TYR A 15 1.90 2.62 -13.96
CA TYR A 15 0.75 1.81 -13.55
C TYR A 15 -0.59 2.54 -13.62
N GLY A 16 -0.58 3.85 -13.89
CA GLY A 16 -1.78 4.67 -13.84
C GLY A 16 -2.03 5.22 -12.45
N SER A 17 -3.07 6.02 -12.31
CA SER A 17 -3.39 6.64 -11.01
C SER A 17 -4.12 5.68 -10.07
N MET A 18 -4.65 4.59 -10.58
CA MET A 18 -5.28 3.53 -9.77
C MET A 18 -4.66 2.20 -10.14
N PHE A 19 -4.12 1.49 -9.17
CA PHE A 19 -3.56 0.17 -9.41
C PHE A 19 -3.53 -0.62 -8.09
N SER A 20 -3.36 -1.93 -8.22
CA SER A 20 -3.30 -2.81 -7.07
C SER A 20 -2.02 -3.62 -7.07
N VAL A 21 -1.57 -3.98 -5.87
CA VAL A 21 -0.37 -4.77 -5.66
C VAL A 21 -0.74 -5.96 -4.80
N GLU A 22 -0.45 -7.17 -5.27
CA GLU A 22 -0.63 -8.38 -4.48
C GLU A 22 0.73 -8.84 -3.99
N THR A 23 0.82 -9.22 -2.72
CA THR A 23 2.08 -9.63 -2.11
C THR A 23 2.10 -11.12 -1.79
N GLU A 24 3.27 -11.64 -1.43
CA GLU A 24 3.47 -13.08 -1.18
C GLU A 24 2.56 -13.63 -0.09
N THR A 25 2.21 -12.81 0.89
CA THR A 25 1.32 -13.24 1.97
C THR A 25 -0.14 -13.23 1.56
N GLY A 26 -0.46 -12.84 0.32
CA GLY A 26 -1.82 -12.82 -0.18
C GLY A 26 -2.57 -11.53 0.05
N SER A 27 -1.97 -10.56 0.71
CA SER A 27 -2.60 -9.26 0.90
C SER A 27 -2.58 -8.46 -0.39
N THR A 28 -3.63 -7.68 -0.61
CA THR A 28 -3.73 -6.78 -1.77
C THR A 28 -3.80 -5.35 -1.28
N TYR A 29 -2.98 -4.50 -1.88
CA TYR A 29 -2.97 -3.07 -1.60
C TYR A 29 -3.47 -2.34 -2.83
N THR A 30 -4.52 -1.53 -2.66
CA THR A 30 -5.07 -0.74 -3.76
C THR A 30 -4.69 0.72 -3.54
N PHE A 31 -4.04 1.30 -4.54
CA PHE A 31 -3.53 2.67 -4.49
C PHE A 31 -4.39 3.57 -5.38
N ASP A 32 -4.80 4.70 -4.82
CA ASP A 32 -5.46 5.77 -5.57
C ASP A 32 -4.55 7.00 -5.47
N LEU A 33 -3.80 7.26 -6.54
CA LEU A 33 -2.83 8.35 -6.52
C LEU A 33 -3.43 9.70 -6.90
N GLU A 34 -4.71 9.76 -7.25
CA GLU A 34 -5.39 11.03 -7.42
C GLU A 34 -5.73 11.63 -6.07
N SER A 35 -6.23 10.80 -5.16
CA SER A 35 -6.58 11.25 -3.81
C SER A 35 -5.46 10.95 -2.80
N LEU A 36 -4.38 10.28 -3.23
CA LEU A 36 -3.28 9.85 -2.38
C LEU A 36 -3.78 9.01 -1.21
N ARG A 37 -4.39 7.89 -1.56
CA ARG A 37 -4.95 6.95 -0.59
C ARG A 37 -4.53 5.53 -0.92
N VAL A 38 -4.47 4.70 0.12
CA VAL A 38 -4.20 3.27 -0.03
C VAL A 38 -5.13 2.50 0.90
N ALA A 39 -5.61 1.35 0.42
CA ALA A 39 -6.39 0.43 1.23
C ALA A 39 -5.74 -0.95 1.16
N ARG A 40 -5.70 -1.64 2.28
CA ARG A 40 -5.18 -3.00 2.35
C ARG A 40 -6.34 -3.97 2.51
N ILE A 41 -6.34 -5.00 1.67
CA ILE A 41 -7.29 -6.10 1.79
C ILE A 41 -6.47 -7.31 2.22
N PRO A 42 -6.62 -7.81 3.46
CA PRO A 42 -5.82 -8.92 3.95
C PRO A 42 -6.24 -10.22 3.28
N ALA A 43 -5.35 -11.21 3.34
CA ALA A 43 -5.62 -12.52 2.78
C ALA A 43 -6.76 -13.21 3.55
N HIS A 44 -7.57 -13.98 2.84
CA HIS A 44 -8.62 -14.78 3.44
C HIS A 44 -8.10 -16.18 3.75
N THR A 45 -8.62 -16.78 4.82
CA THR A 45 -8.34 -18.17 5.13
C THR A 45 -9.35 -19.05 4.44
N ASP A 46 -9.12 -20.36 4.47
CA ASP A 46 -10.03 -21.33 3.88
C ASP A 46 -11.39 -21.37 4.57
N GLN A 47 -11.46 -20.92 5.81
CA GLN A 47 -12.72 -20.84 6.55
C GLN A 47 -13.46 -19.55 6.27
N GLY A 48 -12.97 -18.73 5.35
CA GLY A 48 -13.58 -17.45 5.06
C GLY A 48 -13.20 -16.36 6.03
N GLU A 49 -12.34 -16.66 6.97
CA GLU A 49 -11.84 -15.66 7.90
C GLU A 49 -10.77 -14.83 7.23
N VAL A 50 -10.71 -13.58 7.64
CA VAL A 50 -9.63 -12.70 7.19
C VAL A 50 -8.38 -13.07 7.98
N GLY A 51 -7.24 -13.17 7.29
CA GLY A 51 -5.97 -13.43 7.95
C GLY A 51 -5.63 -12.35 8.96
N ASN A 52 -4.36 -12.06 9.15
CA ASN A 52 -3.97 -11.04 10.12
C ASN A 52 -4.67 -9.72 9.84
N VAL A 53 -5.63 -9.37 10.69
CA VAL A 53 -6.38 -8.12 10.54
C VAL A 53 -5.60 -7.02 11.24
N MET A 54 -5.22 -6.01 10.49
CA MET A 54 -4.55 -4.85 11.02
C MET A 54 -5.55 -3.75 11.22
N ARG A 55 -5.19 -2.81 12.09
CA ARG A 55 -5.99 -1.63 12.26
C ARG A 55 -6.16 -0.92 10.94
N LYS A 56 -7.38 -0.53 10.61
CA LYS A 56 -7.75 0.16 9.37
C LYS A 56 -7.63 -0.69 8.10
N ASP A 57 -7.59 -2.02 8.25
CA ASP A 57 -7.72 -2.88 7.08
C ASP A 57 -9.10 -2.65 6.44
N ASN A 58 -9.14 -2.71 5.12
CA ASN A 58 -10.32 -2.42 4.30
C ASN A 58 -10.77 -0.96 4.37
N GLN A 59 -9.95 -0.08 4.95
CA GLN A 59 -10.22 1.35 5.00
C GLN A 59 -9.11 2.09 4.27
N GLU A 60 -9.49 3.16 3.58
CA GLU A 60 -8.51 3.99 2.92
C GLU A 60 -7.72 4.81 3.94
N THR A 61 -6.42 4.85 3.75
CA THR A 61 -5.52 5.62 4.59
C THR A 61 -4.77 6.60 3.71
N GLU A 62 -4.53 7.79 4.22
CA GLU A 62 -3.80 8.80 3.46
C GLU A 62 -2.35 8.36 3.25
N LEU A 63 -1.91 8.43 2.01
CA LEU A 63 -0.57 8.01 1.60
C LEU A 63 0.34 9.23 1.48
N LEU A 64 1.42 9.26 2.26
CA LEU A 64 2.35 10.38 2.25
C LEU A 64 3.50 10.18 1.30
N ASP A 65 3.96 8.93 1.17
CA ASP A 65 5.04 8.58 0.24
C ASP A 65 5.02 7.07 0.03
N MET A 66 5.66 6.63 -1.04
CA MET A 66 5.79 5.20 -1.31
C MET A 66 6.96 4.95 -2.26
N SER A 67 7.53 3.75 -2.18
CA SER A 67 8.49 3.32 -3.20
C SER A 67 7.71 2.91 -4.45
N VAL A 68 8.39 2.89 -5.60
CA VAL A 68 7.76 2.43 -6.85
C VAL A 68 7.67 0.90 -6.80
N PRO A 69 6.46 0.33 -6.92
CA PRO A 69 6.32 -1.13 -6.83
C PRO A 69 7.04 -1.88 -7.94
N GLU A 70 7.67 -2.99 -7.57
CA GLU A 70 8.31 -3.90 -8.52
C GLU A 70 8.09 -5.33 -8.04
N VAL A 71 7.78 -6.22 -8.98
CA VAL A 71 7.63 -7.63 -8.65
C VAL A 71 8.94 -8.16 -8.06
N GLY A 72 8.83 -8.90 -6.96
CA GLY A 72 9.97 -9.47 -6.27
C GLY A 72 10.51 -8.60 -5.14
N LYS A 73 10.00 -7.39 -4.98
CA LYS A 73 10.46 -6.46 -3.94
C LYS A 73 9.30 -6.01 -3.08
N PRO A 74 9.55 -5.70 -1.80
CA PRO A 74 8.50 -5.11 -0.96
C PRO A 74 8.23 -3.67 -1.35
N VAL A 75 7.01 -3.20 -1.06
CA VAL A 75 6.66 -1.80 -1.20
C VAL A 75 6.82 -1.14 0.17
N GLU A 76 7.48 0.00 0.19
CA GLU A 76 7.63 0.81 1.39
C GLU A 76 6.68 1.98 1.31
N MET A 77 5.98 2.25 2.40
CA MET A 77 4.96 3.30 2.43
C MET A 77 5.07 4.12 3.70
N PHE A 78 4.81 5.42 3.58
CA PHE A 78 4.56 6.28 4.74
C PHE A 78 3.09 6.66 4.72
N LEU A 79 2.40 6.39 5.82
CA LEU A 79 0.97 6.57 5.95
C LEU A 79 0.67 7.53 7.09
N LYS A 80 -0.40 8.30 6.94
CA LYS A 80 -0.82 9.25 7.97
C LYS A 80 -1.92 8.63 8.83
N GLY A 81 -1.76 8.72 10.15
CA GLY A 81 -2.84 8.39 11.05
C GLY A 81 -3.24 6.93 11.14
N VAL A 82 -2.31 6.02 10.89
CA VAL A 82 -2.60 4.59 11.02
C VAL A 82 -2.71 4.19 12.49
N SER A 83 -2.03 4.89 13.38
CA SER A 83 -2.11 4.65 14.81
C SER A 83 -2.78 5.85 15.49
N ASP A 84 -3.02 5.73 16.80
CA ASP A 84 -3.61 6.83 17.57
C ASP A 84 -2.61 7.94 17.85
N THR A 85 -1.39 7.80 17.39
CA THR A 85 -0.36 8.81 17.59
C THR A 85 -0.56 9.94 16.59
N LYS A 86 -1.05 11.05 17.08
CA LYS A 86 -1.41 12.19 16.24
C LYS A 86 -0.18 12.80 15.57
N GLY A 87 -0.31 13.06 14.29
CA GLY A 87 0.69 13.80 13.54
C GLY A 87 1.94 13.01 13.19
N ILE A 88 2.02 11.73 13.54
CA ILE A 88 3.19 10.92 13.26
C ILE A 88 2.87 9.98 12.09
N ALA A 89 3.71 10.01 11.07
CA ALA A 89 3.58 9.10 9.93
C ALA A 89 3.95 7.69 10.37
N THR A 90 3.24 6.71 9.82
CA THR A 90 3.53 5.30 10.05
C THR A 90 4.27 4.76 8.84
N PHE A 91 5.44 4.17 9.09
CA PHE A 91 6.19 3.49 8.04
C PHE A 91 5.71 2.05 7.96
N ARG A 92 5.41 1.58 6.77
CA ARG A 92 4.96 0.21 6.54
C ARG A 92 5.71 -0.38 5.37
N THR A 93 6.16 -1.62 5.54
CA THR A 93 6.79 -2.40 4.47
C THR A 93 5.96 -3.65 4.23
N THR A 94 5.66 -3.93 2.96
CA THR A 94 4.91 -5.14 2.60
C THR A 94 5.84 -6.32 2.46
N SER A 95 5.28 -7.53 2.34
CA SER A 95 6.03 -8.66 1.81
C SER A 95 6.29 -8.41 0.32
N PRO A 96 7.21 -9.17 -0.31
CA PRO A 96 7.52 -8.94 -1.71
C PRO A 96 6.29 -9.02 -2.63
N VAL A 97 6.28 -8.17 -3.63
CA VAL A 97 5.20 -8.10 -4.61
C VAL A 97 5.26 -9.31 -5.54
N VAL A 98 4.11 -9.94 -5.78
CA VAL A 98 4.00 -11.04 -6.74
C VAL A 98 3.24 -10.61 -8.00
N ARG A 99 2.41 -9.58 -7.91
CA ARG A 99 1.62 -9.13 -9.04
C ARG A 99 1.21 -7.67 -8.88
N ILE A 100 1.21 -6.93 -10.00
CA ILE A 100 0.72 -5.56 -10.07
C ILE A 100 -0.35 -5.51 -11.15
N PHE A 101 -1.51 -4.95 -10.83
CA PHE A 101 -2.63 -4.94 -11.78
C PHE A 101 -3.58 -3.78 -11.59
#